data_6c6bd13f5b703ecc7bff3227b2471e1d
#
_entry.id   6c6bd13f5b703ecc7bff3227b2471e1d
#
_cell.length_a   1.000
_cell.length_b   1.000
_cell.length_c   1.000
_cell.angle_alpha   90.00
_cell.angle_beta   90.00
_cell.angle_gamma   90.00
#
_symmetry.space_group_name_H-M   'P 1'
#
loop_
_entity.id
_entity.type
_entity.pdbx_description
1 polymer ?
#
loop_
_entity_poly.entity_id
_entity_poly.type
_entity_poly.pdbx_seq_one_letter_code
_entity_poly.pdbx_strand_id
1 'polypeptide(L)'
;MSVMAGFAILITEAVVAFYKRVHAINFGVYGATMVGKTTLSYQLRTRGEVQQINKRTVGLERASRKVVKFDGDSHTLKSADIGGEAMYWKQWVEDMKSRKVKYIIFMIDHRHLDSTSNLDHQLAWKFLVDTITSNIWPNGKRKKEADYPMAVSIWANKYDIWGDKYPLREGQSIDKHDIYEPFKYGMRQLNDKGIPTFKYIVSAKSDPEMVYKGITTLIKDY
;
A
#
# COMPACT_ATOMS: atom_id res chain seq x y z
N MET A 1 -19.69 -31.61 -29.86
CA MET A 1 -18.92 -30.34 -29.87
C MET A 1 -17.53 -30.63 -30.42
N SER A 2 -17.14 -29.88 -31.44
CA SER A 2 -15.90 -30.10 -32.21
C SER A 2 -14.65 -29.79 -31.35
N VAL A 3 -13.59 -30.58 -31.52
CA VAL A 3 -12.25 -30.38 -30.91
C VAL A 3 -11.74 -28.95 -31.12
N MET A 4 -12.11 -28.33 -32.25
CA MET A 4 -11.79 -26.93 -32.59
C MET A 4 -12.41 -25.91 -31.61
N ALA A 5 -13.62 -26.14 -31.11
CA ALA A 5 -14.26 -25.25 -30.15
C ALA A 5 -13.57 -25.28 -28.78
N GLY A 6 -13.09 -26.47 -28.36
CA GLY A 6 -12.31 -26.62 -27.11
C GLY A 6 -10.95 -25.89 -27.15
N PHE A 7 -10.27 -25.97 -28.30
CA PHE A 7 -8.99 -25.26 -28.51
C PHE A 7 -9.16 -23.75 -28.53
N ALA A 8 -10.22 -23.22 -29.15
CA ALA A 8 -10.50 -21.77 -29.14
C ALA A 8 -10.77 -21.24 -27.73
N ILE A 9 -11.50 -22.00 -26.91
CA ILE A 9 -11.78 -21.62 -25.51
C ILE A 9 -10.50 -21.60 -24.72
N LEU A 10 -9.62 -22.60 -24.81
CA LEU A 10 -8.35 -22.67 -24.11
C LEU A 10 -7.40 -21.52 -24.49
N ILE A 11 -7.34 -21.17 -25.78
CA ILE A 11 -6.53 -20.03 -26.24
C ILE A 11 -7.09 -18.73 -25.69
N THR A 12 -8.39 -18.53 -25.68
CA THR A 12 -9.03 -17.33 -25.15
C THR A 12 -8.79 -17.19 -23.65
N GLU A 13 -8.93 -18.28 -22.91
CA GLU A 13 -8.63 -18.27 -21.45
C GLU A 13 -7.15 -17.97 -21.16
N ALA A 14 -6.23 -18.55 -21.93
CA ALA A 14 -4.80 -18.29 -21.80
C ALA A 14 -4.45 -16.83 -22.12
N VAL A 15 -5.03 -16.25 -23.17
CA VAL A 15 -4.85 -14.85 -23.55
C VAL A 15 -5.42 -13.92 -22.49
N VAL A 16 -6.62 -14.20 -21.98
CA VAL A 16 -7.23 -13.42 -20.89
C VAL A 16 -6.41 -13.53 -19.59
N ALA A 17 -5.89 -14.73 -19.27
CA ALA A 17 -5.04 -14.92 -18.11
C ALA A 17 -3.70 -14.17 -18.26
N PHE A 18 -3.11 -14.18 -19.45
CA PHE A 18 -1.91 -13.43 -19.78
C PHE A 18 -2.15 -11.91 -19.69
N TYR A 19 -3.23 -11.41 -20.28
CA TYR A 19 -3.63 -10.00 -20.22
C TYR A 19 -3.81 -9.53 -18.76
N LYS A 20 -4.57 -10.29 -17.95
CA LYS A 20 -4.74 -10.01 -16.51
C LYS A 20 -3.42 -10.05 -15.73
N ARG A 21 -2.45 -10.84 -16.16
CA ARG A 21 -1.12 -10.94 -15.53
C ARG A 21 -0.24 -9.74 -15.88
N VAL A 22 -0.29 -9.28 -17.12
CA VAL A 22 0.49 -8.13 -17.62
C VAL A 22 -0.02 -6.82 -17.02
N HIS A 23 -1.34 -6.68 -16.84
CA HIS A 23 -1.98 -5.48 -16.28
C HIS A 23 -2.18 -5.55 -14.75
N ALA A 24 -1.52 -6.47 -14.08
CA ALA A 24 -1.59 -6.58 -12.64
C ALA A 24 -0.83 -5.43 -11.96
N ILE A 25 -1.52 -4.68 -11.12
CA ILE A 25 -0.95 -3.62 -10.31
C ILE A 25 -0.49 -4.19 -8.99
N ASN A 26 0.82 -4.14 -8.74
CA ASN A 26 1.44 -4.66 -7.52
C ASN A 26 1.56 -3.54 -6.48
N PHE A 27 0.74 -3.64 -5.42
CA PHE A 27 0.81 -2.78 -4.25
C PHE A 27 1.67 -3.39 -3.15
N GLY A 28 2.49 -2.56 -2.51
CA GLY A 28 3.07 -2.83 -1.20
C GLY A 28 2.27 -2.10 -0.12
N VAL A 29 1.79 -2.81 0.89
CA VAL A 29 1.14 -2.21 2.06
C VAL A 29 2.04 -2.42 3.25
N TYR A 30 2.72 -1.34 3.67
CA TYR A 30 3.69 -1.37 4.76
C TYR A 30 3.28 -0.39 5.87
N GLY A 31 3.96 -0.44 6.99
CA GLY A 31 3.68 0.42 8.13
C GLY A 31 3.87 -0.31 9.46
N ALA A 32 3.87 0.43 10.57
CA ALA A 32 4.06 -0.11 11.91
C ALA A 32 2.99 -1.16 12.30
N THR A 33 3.18 -1.77 13.44
CA THR A 33 2.24 -2.77 13.97
C THR A 33 0.88 -2.12 14.28
N MET A 34 -0.22 -2.88 13.99
CA MET A 34 -1.60 -2.51 14.33
C MET A 34 -2.15 -1.24 13.66
N VAL A 35 -1.52 -0.70 12.64
CA VAL A 35 -2.04 0.45 11.87
C VAL A 35 -3.22 0.11 10.95
N GLY A 36 -3.60 -1.17 10.83
CA GLY A 36 -4.74 -1.63 10.02
C GLY A 36 -4.39 -2.16 8.63
N LYS A 37 -3.13 -2.59 8.38
CA LYS A 37 -2.70 -3.20 7.10
C LYS A 37 -3.56 -4.39 6.70
N THR A 38 -3.78 -5.31 7.62
CA THR A 38 -4.64 -6.49 7.43
C THR A 38 -6.07 -6.10 7.07
N THR A 39 -6.61 -5.08 7.74
CA THR A 39 -7.95 -4.53 7.45
C THR A 39 -8.01 -3.98 6.04
N LEU A 40 -7.01 -3.17 5.63
CA LEU A 40 -6.91 -2.66 4.27
C LEU A 40 -6.82 -3.80 3.25
N SER A 41 -5.96 -4.77 3.47
CA SER A 41 -5.78 -5.93 2.60
C SER A 41 -7.08 -6.76 2.49
N TYR A 42 -7.85 -6.85 3.58
CA TYR A 42 -9.15 -7.50 3.58
C TYR A 42 -10.18 -6.72 2.76
N GLN A 43 -10.28 -5.41 2.95
CA GLN A 43 -11.15 -4.53 2.16
C GLN A 43 -10.85 -4.61 0.66
N LEU A 44 -9.57 -4.68 0.31
CA LEU A 44 -9.15 -4.88 -1.08
C LEU A 44 -9.61 -6.21 -1.67
N ARG A 45 -9.89 -7.21 -0.84
CA ARG A 45 -10.38 -8.54 -1.28
C ARG A 45 -11.89 -8.64 -1.36
N THR A 46 -12.61 -8.13 -0.35
CA THR A 46 -14.01 -8.48 -0.11
C THR A 46 -15.01 -7.41 -0.47
N ARG A 47 -14.60 -6.14 -0.51
CA ARG A 47 -15.48 -4.98 -0.73
C ARG A 47 -16.71 -4.97 0.19
N GLY A 48 -16.57 -5.41 1.42
CA GLY A 48 -17.69 -5.60 2.32
C GLY A 48 -17.35 -5.44 3.80
N GLU A 49 -18.25 -5.86 4.63
CA GLU A 49 -18.14 -5.78 6.08
C GLU A 49 -16.83 -6.38 6.59
N VAL A 50 -16.09 -5.58 7.35
CA VAL A 50 -14.87 -6.03 7.97
C VAL A 50 -15.23 -6.89 9.19
N GLN A 51 -14.95 -8.18 9.10
CA GLN A 51 -14.86 -8.97 10.32
C GLN A 51 -13.80 -8.36 11.24
N GLN A 52 -14.07 -8.29 12.53
CA GLN A 52 -13.08 -7.82 13.50
C GLN A 52 -11.85 -8.72 13.45
N ILE A 53 -10.80 -8.24 12.78
CA ILE A 53 -9.52 -8.92 12.71
C ILE A 53 -8.72 -8.46 13.93
N ASN A 54 -8.86 -9.16 15.04
CA ASN A 54 -8.13 -8.89 16.27
C ASN A 54 -6.78 -9.62 16.32
N LYS A 55 -6.38 -10.26 15.22
CA LYS A 55 -5.16 -11.06 15.16
C LYS A 55 -4.01 -10.24 14.58
N ARG A 56 -2.87 -10.28 15.27
CA ARG A 56 -1.60 -9.72 14.80
C ARG A 56 -1.06 -10.56 13.66
N THR A 57 -0.68 -9.94 12.56
CA THR A 57 -0.04 -10.64 11.44
C THR A 57 1.38 -11.02 11.83
N VAL A 58 1.69 -12.31 11.75
CA VAL A 58 3.02 -12.87 12.01
C VAL A 58 3.62 -13.28 10.68
N GLY A 59 4.71 -12.61 10.27
CA GLY A 59 5.38 -12.89 9.02
C GLY A 59 4.65 -12.37 7.78
N LEU A 60 4.80 -13.10 6.68
CA LEU A 60 4.22 -12.80 5.38
C LEU A 60 3.00 -13.68 5.13
N GLU A 61 1.82 -13.09 5.00
CA GLU A 61 0.65 -13.78 4.46
C GLU A 61 0.57 -13.58 2.94
N ARG A 62 0.11 -14.62 2.24
CA ARG A 62 0.08 -14.65 0.77
C ARG A 62 -0.69 -13.47 0.19
N ALA A 63 -0.17 -12.96 -0.93
CA ALA A 63 -0.76 -11.87 -1.66
C ALA A 63 -2.24 -12.10 -1.99
N SER A 64 -3.06 -11.14 -1.60
CA SER A 64 -4.45 -11.08 -2.03
C SER A 64 -4.53 -10.61 -3.48
N ARG A 65 -5.51 -11.12 -4.22
CA ARG A 65 -5.78 -10.71 -5.59
C ARG A 65 -7.23 -10.25 -5.68
N LYS A 66 -7.45 -9.11 -6.31
CA LYS A 66 -8.78 -8.62 -6.63
C LYS A 66 -8.78 -7.93 -7.99
N VAL A 67 -9.87 -8.10 -8.72
CA VAL A 67 -10.14 -7.31 -9.93
C VAL A 67 -10.91 -6.06 -9.52
N VAL A 68 -10.40 -4.91 -9.87
CA VAL A 68 -11.02 -3.60 -9.64
C VAL A 68 -11.17 -2.91 -11.00
N LYS A 69 -12.27 -2.20 -11.20
CA LYS A 69 -12.51 -1.43 -12.42
C LYS A 69 -12.16 0.04 -12.18
N PHE A 70 -11.31 0.61 -13.05
CA PHE A 70 -11.07 2.04 -13.12
C PHE A 70 -11.18 2.46 -14.59
N ASP A 71 -11.81 3.59 -14.83
CA ASP A 71 -11.96 4.23 -16.16
C ASP A 71 -12.41 3.25 -17.27
N GLY A 72 -13.26 2.29 -16.90
CA GLY A 72 -13.73 1.24 -17.83
C GLY A 72 -12.86 -0.01 -17.91
N ASP A 73 -11.61 0.07 -17.49
CA ASP A 73 -10.67 -1.06 -17.52
C ASP A 73 -10.66 -1.89 -16.23
N SER A 74 -10.37 -3.17 -16.39
CA SER A 74 -10.26 -4.10 -15.27
C SER A 74 -8.80 -4.34 -14.91
N HIS A 75 -8.42 -3.97 -13.69
CA HIS A 75 -7.07 -4.17 -13.16
C HIS A 75 -7.05 -5.24 -12.07
N THR A 76 -6.03 -6.06 -12.06
CA THR A 76 -5.81 -7.01 -10.96
C THR A 76 -4.91 -6.37 -9.91
N LEU A 77 -5.46 -6.09 -8.73
CA LEU A 77 -4.67 -5.63 -7.59
C LEU A 77 -4.04 -6.83 -6.88
N LYS A 78 -2.76 -6.73 -6.57
CA LYS A 78 -2.01 -7.71 -5.78
C LYS A 78 -1.37 -7.00 -4.59
N SER A 79 -1.70 -7.43 -3.39
CA SER A 79 -1.07 -6.97 -2.15
C SER A 79 -0.64 -8.16 -1.29
N ALA A 80 0.35 -7.96 -0.45
CA ALA A 80 0.73 -8.88 0.61
C ALA A 80 0.46 -8.23 1.97
N ASP A 81 0.08 -9.04 2.96
CA ASP A 81 -0.05 -8.61 4.34
C ASP A 81 1.21 -9.05 5.10
N ILE A 82 1.99 -8.09 5.59
CA ILE A 82 3.28 -8.35 6.25
C ILE A 82 3.29 -7.66 7.60
N GLY A 83 3.83 -8.35 8.60
CA GLY A 83 3.98 -7.80 9.95
C GLY A 83 4.68 -6.45 9.98
N GLY A 84 4.26 -5.57 10.90
CA GLY A 84 4.79 -4.21 11.02
C GLY A 84 5.98 -4.08 11.97
N GLU A 85 6.34 -5.13 12.70
CA GLU A 85 7.46 -5.13 13.63
C GLU A 85 8.80 -5.12 12.89
N ALA A 86 9.83 -4.54 13.51
CA ALA A 86 11.15 -4.40 12.92
C ALA A 86 11.75 -5.73 12.45
N MET A 87 11.45 -6.84 13.15
CA MET A 87 11.89 -8.17 12.74
C MET A 87 11.36 -8.63 11.37
N TYR A 88 10.25 -8.05 10.90
CA TYR A 88 9.64 -8.37 9.59
C TYR A 88 10.03 -7.39 8.48
N TRP A 89 10.78 -6.31 8.75
CA TRP A 89 11.12 -5.32 7.72
C TRP A 89 11.98 -5.89 6.58
N LYS A 90 12.78 -6.91 6.85
CA LYS A 90 13.49 -7.64 5.78
C LYS A 90 12.53 -8.27 4.78
N GLN A 91 11.36 -8.72 5.23
CA GLN A 91 10.32 -9.27 4.36
C GLN A 91 9.66 -8.20 3.47
N TRP A 92 9.61 -6.93 3.91
CA TRP A 92 9.19 -5.83 3.04
C TRP A 92 10.12 -5.68 1.85
N VAL A 93 11.44 -5.78 2.08
CA VAL A 93 12.44 -5.72 1.01
C VAL A 93 12.27 -6.88 0.02
N GLU A 94 12.09 -8.09 0.54
CA GLU A 94 11.87 -9.28 -0.29
C GLU A 94 10.57 -9.18 -1.09
N ASP A 95 9.52 -8.66 -0.48
CA ASP A 95 8.23 -8.42 -1.13
C ASP A 95 8.35 -7.38 -2.24
N MET A 96 8.96 -6.23 -1.98
CA MET A 96 9.22 -5.20 -3.00
C MET A 96 9.96 -5.77 -4.20
N LYS A 97 11.00 -6.58 -3.97
CA LYS A 97 11.82 -7.19 -5.02
C LYS A 97 11.06 -8.26 -5.81
N SER A 98 10.49 -9.24 -5.10
CA SER A 98 9.90 -10.43 -5.72
C SER A 98 8.64 -10.10 -6.51
N ARG A 99 7.81 -9.18 -6.02
CA ARG A 99 6.60 -8.75 -6.69
C ARG A 99 6.78 -7.55 -7.61
N LYS A 100 7.98 -6.92 -7.62
CA LYS A 100 8.25 -5.66 -8.34
C LYS A 100 7.17 -4.63 -8.01
N VAL A 101 7.05 -4.31 -6.72
CA VAL A 101 6.03 -3.40 -6.21
C VAL A 101 6.15 -2.03 -6.88
N LYS A 102 5.08 -1.54 -7.49
CA LYS A 102 5.04 -0.27 -8.20
C LYS A 102 4.42 0.86 -7.38
N TYR A 103 3.44 0.54 -6.55
CA TYR A 103 2.78 1.52 -5.70
C TYR A 103 2.89 1.09 -4.26
N ILE A 104 3.30 2.00 -3.40
CA ILE A 104 3.45 1.73 -1.97
C ILE A 104 2.44 2.55 -1.19
N ILE A 105 1.70 1.88 -0.31
CA ILE A 105 0.86 2.48 0.71
C ILE A 105 1.57 2.28 2.04
N PHE A 106 2.06 3.35 2.64
CA PHE A 106 2.61 3.33 3.99
C PHE A 106 1.54 3.77 4.98
N MET A 107 1.09 2.84 5.81
CA MET A 107 0.02 3.09 6.76
C MET A 107 0.55 3.58 8.11
N ILE A 108 -0.07 4.63 8.61
CA ILE A 108 0.14 5.22 9.93
C ILE A 108 -1.19 5.37 10.67
N ASP A 109 -1.17 5.64 11.95
CA ASP A 109 -2.32 6.10 12.74
C ASP A 109 -1.88 7.17 13.77
N HIS A 110 -2.81 7.65 14.58
CA HIS A 110 -2.62 8.77 15.50
C HIS A 110 -1.68 8.52 16.69
N ARG A 111 -1.27 7.28 16.95
CA ARG A 111 -0.49 6.95 18.16
C ARG A 111 0.80 7.73 18.34
N HIS A 112 1.42 8.19 17.26
CA HIS A 112 2.59 9.05 17.35
C HIS A 112 2.26 10.51 17.70
N LEU A 113 0.99 10.93 17.59
CA LEU A 113 0.51 12.21 18.11
C LEU A 113 0.17 12.12 19.59
N ASP A 114 -0.29 10.96 20.06
CA ASP A 114 -0.64 10.73 21.45
C ASP A 114 0.59 10.65 22.37
N SER A 115 1.72 10.20 21.83
CA SER A 115 2.97 10.03 22.59
C SER A 115 4.19 10.28 21.71
N THR A 116 4.98 11.26 22.09
CA THR A 116 6.27 11.57 21.43
C THR A 116 7.31 10.46 21.60
N SER A 117 7.11 9.55 22.55
CA SER A 117 7.97 8.37 22.74
C SER A 117 7.64 7.23 21.80
N ASN A 118 6.49 7.27 21.13
CA ASN A 118 6.10 6.23 20.15
C ASN A 118 6.73 6.52 18.78
N LEU A 119 7.94 6.03 18.58
CA LEU A 119 8.72 6.21 17.35
C LEU A 119 8.49 5.11 16.31
N ASP A 120 7.66 4.10 16.56
CA ASP A 120 7.48 2.94 15.69
C ASP A 120 7.15 3.32 14.24
N HIS A 121 6.25 4.29 14.06
CA HIS A 121 5.89 4.77 12.72
C HIS A 121 7.05 5.46 12.01
N GLN A 122 7.81 6.28 12.75
CA GLN A 122 8.93 7.04 12.20
C GLN A 122 10.10 6.12 11.83
N LEU A 123 10.42 5.13 12.68
CA LEU A 123 11.46 4.14 12.42
C LEU A 123 11.11 3.26 11.22
N ALA A 124 9.86 2.79 11.16
CA ALA A 124 9.35 2.01 10.03
C ALA A 124 9.38 2.81 8.72
N TRP A 125 8.99 4.10 8.78
CA TRP A 125 9.07 5.00 7.64
C TRP A 125 10.51 5.24 7.18
N LYS A 126 11.39 5.56 8.13
CA LYS A 126 12.81 5.74 7.83
C LYS A 126 13.40 4.51 7.13
N PHE A 127 13.14 3.31 7.67
CA PHE A 127 13.60 2.07 7.06
C PHE A 127 13.09 1.92 5.62
N LEU A 128 11.81 2.20 5.38
CA LEU A 128 11.21 2.12 4.04
C LEU A 128 11.88 3.11 3.08
N VAL A 129 12.01 4.38 3.48
CA VAL A 129 12.64 5.43 2.68
C VAL A 129 14.08 5.09 2.36
N ASP A 130 14.88 4.72 3.37
CA ASP A 130 16.28 4.33 3.19
C ASP A 130 16.39 3.14 2.22
N THR A 131 15.47 2.17 2.33
CA THR A 131 15.42 1.02 1.41
C THR A 131 15.11 1.44 -0.01
N ILE A 132 14.17 2.35 -0.22
CA ILE A 132 13.77 2.80 -1.56
C ILE A 132 14.84 3.70 -2.17
N THR A 133 15.35 4.68 -1.44
CA THR A 133 16.29 5.70 -1.95
C THR A 133 17.70 5.19 -2.17
N SER A 134 18.11 4.11 -1.50
CA SER A 134 19.39 3.45 -1.72
C SER A 134 19.46 2.87 -3.15
N ASN A 135 20.59 3.05 -3.80
CA ASN A 135 20.86 2.47 -5.12
C ASN A 135 21.21 0.98 -5.07
N ILE A 136 21.37 0.45 -3.86
CA ILE A 136 21.83 -0.93 -3.61
C ILE A 136 20.83 -1.62 -2.69
N TRP A 137 20.43 -2.84 -3.04
CA TRP A 137 19.64 -3.68 -2.14
C TRP A 137 20.47 -4.13 -0.93
N PRO A 138 19.85 -4.47 0.21
CA PRO A 138 20.56 -4.94 1.41
C PRO A 138 21.48 -6.16 1.19
N ASN A 139 21.27 -6.91 0.10
CA ASN A 139 22.15 -8.03 -0.30
C ASN A 139 23.30 -7.62 -1.24
N GLY A 140 23.59 -6.33 -1.37
CA GLY A 140 24.69 -5.78 -2.17
C GLY A 140 24.43 -5.70 -3.68
N LYS A 141 23.27 -6.14 -4.17
CA LYS A 141 22.94 -6.03 -5.60
C LYS A 141 22.46 -4.63 -5.94
N ARG A 142 22.97 -4.07 -7.04
CA ARG A 142 22.53 -2.77 -7.55
C ARG A 142 21.06 -2.83 -7.99
N LYS A 143 20.28 -1.82 -7.65
CA LYS A 143 18.91 -1.64 -8.14
C LYS A 143 18.92 -1.19 -9.60
N LYS A 144 17.95 -1.71 -10.35
CA LYS A 144 17.63 -1.24 -11.70
C LYS A 144 16.51 -0.20 -11.60
N GLU A 145 16.31 0.60 -12.64
CA GLU A 145 15.20 1.55 -12.71
C GLU A 145 13.83 0.89 -12.43
N ALA A 146 13.61 -0.29 -12.99
CA ALA A 146 12.40 -1.06 -12.77
C ALA A 146 12.19 -1.58 -11.33
N ASP A 147 13.20 -1.45 -10.45
CA ASP A 147 13.10 -1.86 -9.05
C ASP A 147 12.54 -0.74 -8.15
N TYR A 148 12.44 0.50 -8.66
CA TYR A 148 11.88 1.61 -7.90
C TYR A 148 10.36 1.65 -8.03
N PRO A 149 9.65 2.02 -6.95
CA PRO A 149 8.23 2.26 -7.03
C PRO A 149 7.95 3.50 -7.90
N MET A 150 6.78 3.52 -8.52
CA MET A 150 6.30 4.68 -9.29
C MET A 150 5.78 5.77 -8.36
N ALA A 151 5.16 5.38 -7.24
CA ALA A 151 4.62 6.32 -6.27
C ALA A 151 4.57 5.71 -4.86
N VAL A 152 4.61 6.59 -3.85
CA VAL A 152 4.44 6.23 -2.44
C VAL A 152 3.37 7.12 -1.82
N SER A 153 2.37 6.51 -1.17
CA SER A 153 1.32 7.24 -0.45
C SER A 153 1.35 6.93 1.03
N ILE A 154 1.29 7.96 1.89
CA ILE A 154 1.14 7.81 3.33
C ILE A 154 -0.34 7.88 3.68
N TRP A 155 -0.87 6.81 4.24
CA TRP A 155 -2.27 6.71 4.63
C TRP A 155 -2.43 6.79 6.14
N ALA A 156 -3.03 7.87 6.63
CA ALA A 156 -3.43 8.03 8.01
C ALA A 156 -4.77 7.33 8.25
N ASN A 157 -4.70 6.12 8.81
CA ASN A 157 -5.85 5.25 9.03
C ASN A 157 -6.51 5.49 10.40
N LYS A 158 -7.71 4.93 10.57
CA LYS A 158 -8.53 5.01 11.78
C LYS A 158 -9.02 6.44 12.07
N TYR A 159 -9.32 7.20 11.03
CA TYR A 159 -9.84 8.57 11.18
C TYR A 159 -11.13 8.61 12.00
N ASP A 160 -11.95 7.58 11.92
CA ASP A 160 -13.12 7.34 12.75
C ASP A 160 -12.83 7.28 14.27
N ILE A 161 -11.57 7.03 14.65
CA ILE A 161 -11.17 6.99 16.06
C ILE A 161 -10.55 8.31 16.53
N TRP A 162 -9.79 8.98 15.65
CA TRP A 162 -8.96 10.11 16.07
C TRP A 162 -9.37 11.45 15.44
N GLY A 163 -10.27 11.45 14.47
CA GLY A 163 -10.67 12.65 13.75
C GLY A 163 -11.25 13.74 14.65
N ASP A 164 -12.03 13.37 15.68
CA ASP A 164 -12.57 14.33 16.65
C ASP A 164 -11.51 14.91 17.57
N LYS A 165 -10.49 14.13 17.93
CA LYS A 165 -9.38 14.56 18.79
C LYS A 165 -8.37 15.45 18.08
N TYR A 166 -8.13 15.15 16.81
CA TYR A 166 -7.18 15.85 15.94
C TYR A 166 -7.90 16.24 14.63
N PRO A 167 -8.85 17.19 14.68
CA PRO A 167 -9.62 17.57 13.51
C PRO A 167 -8.75 18.35 12.50
N LEU A 168 -9.13 18.28 11.24
CA LEU A 168 -8.66 19.23 10.25
C LEU A 168 -9.15 20.63 10.66
N ARG A 169 -8.25 21.61 10.70
CA ARG A 169 -8.62 23.00 10.96
C ARG A 169 -9.44 23.53 9.78
N GLU A 170 -10.30 24.49 10.05
CA GLU A 170 -11.09 25.12 9.00
C GLU A 170 -10.19 25.65 7.88
N GLY A 171 -10.48 25.25 6.63
CA GLY A 171 -9.66 25.59 5.46
C GLY A 171 -8.30 24.85 5.37
N GLN A 172 -7.99 23.96 6.29
CA GLN A 172 -6.77 23.16 6.24
C GLN A 172 -6.95 22.01 5.24
N SER A 173 -6.06 21.91 4.28
CA SER A 173 -6.04 20.73 3.40
C SER A 173 -5.40 19.54 4.10
N ILE A 174 -5.81 18.33 3.70
CA ILE A 174 -5.37 17.05 4.29
C ILE A 174 -3.83 16.93 4.32
N ASP A 175 -3.16 17.40 3.30
CA ASP A 175 -1.69 17.34 3.17
C ASP A 175 -0.93 18.20 4.19
N LYS A 176 -1.62 19.14 4.85
CA LYS A 176 -1.07 20.02 5.90
C LYS A 176 -1.38 19.54 7.31
N HIS A 177 -2.06 18.40 7.47
CA HIS A 177 -2.37 17.87 8.80
C HIS A 177 -1.10 17.45 9.55
N ASP A 178 -1.05 17.75 10.87
CA ASP A 178 0.13 17.51 11.73
C ASP A 178 0.52 16.02 11.81
N ILE A 179 -0.42 15.12 11.54
CA ILE A 179 -0.17 13.67 11.49
C ILE A 179 0.95 13.28 10.49
N TYR A 180 1.23 14.12 9.50
CA TYR A 180 2.26 13.86 8.50
C TYR A 180 3.59 14.55 8.79
N GLU A 181 3.68 15.41 9.82
CA GLU A 181 4.90 16.18 10.14
C GLU A 181 6.15 15.30 10.24
N PRO A 182 6.14 14.19 11.01
CA PRO A 182 7.33 13.36 11.20
C PRO A 182 7.82 12.67 9.90
N PHE A 183 6.98 12.63 8.87
CA PHE A 183 7.26 11.91 7.62
C PHE A 183 7.75 12.81 6.49
N LYS A 184 7.65 14.14 6.64
CA LYS A 184 7.96 15.12 5.60
C LYS A 184 9.38 15.02 5.04
N TYR A 185 10.36 14.75 5.91
CA TYR A 185 11.74 14.62 5.46
C TYR A 185 11.91 13.44 4.48
N GLY A 186 11.40 12.27 4.84
CA GLY A 186 11.46 11.10 3.96
C GLY A 186 10.65 11.27 2.66
N MET A 187 9.49 11.97 2.73
CA MET A 187 8.74 12.32 1.52
C MET A 187 9.58 13.18 0.56
N ARG A 188 10.31 14.17 1.10
CA ARG A 188 11.22 15.01 0.30
C ARG A 188 12.32 14.15 -0.35
N GLN A 189 12.96 13.25 0.42
CA GLN A 189 13.98 12.35 -0.13
C GLN A 189 13.45 11.48 -1.28
N LEU A 190 12.20 10.99 -1.20
CA LEU A 190 11.57 10.23 -2.28
C LEU A 190 11.30 11.11 -3.50
N ASN A 191 10.74 12.32 -3.29
CA ASN A 191 10.48 13.27 -4.37
C ASN A 191 11.78 13.69 -5.10
N ASP A 192 12.88 13.90 -4.36
CA ASP A 192 14.20 14.21 -4.92
C ASP A 192 14.75 13.06 -5.77
N LYS A 193 14.27 11.83 -5.54
CA LYS A 193 14.55 10.65 -6.39
C LYS A 193 13.57 10.49 -7.56
N GLY A 194 12.67 11.44 -7.77
CA GLY A 194 11.63 11.36 -8.79
C GLY A 194 10.50 10.39 -8.44
N ILE A 195 10.36 10.02 -7.17
CA ILE A 195 9.28 9.14 -6.69
C ILE A 195 8.26 10.02 -5.97
N PRO A 196 7.14 10.35 -6.60
CA PRO A 196 6.13 11.22 -6.04
C PRO A 196 5.47 10.64 -4.82
N THR A 197 5.13 11.53 -3.89
CA THR A 197 4.54 11.16 -2.61
C THR A 197 3.17 11.81 -2.41
N PHE A 198 2.23 11.04 -1.86
CA PHE A 198 0.87 11.47 -1.58
C PHE A 198 0.50 11.25 -0.13
N LYS A 199 -0.54 11.94 0.32
CA LYS A 199 -1.10 11.83 1.66
C LYS A 199 -2.59 11.55 1.55
N TYR A 200 -3.08 10.61 2.34
CA TYR A 200 -4.47 10.24 2.34
C TYR A 200 -4.95 9.90 3.75
N ILE A 201 -6.15 10.36 4.11
CA ILE A 201 -6.82 9.99 5.37
C ILE A 201 -7.86 8.93 5.04
N VAL A 202 -7.93 7.89 5.86
CA VAL A 202 -8.82 6.76 5.63
C VAL A 202 -9.32 6.14 6.94
N SER A 203 -10.52 5.58 6.90
CA SER A 203 -11.08 4.71 7.92
C SER A 203 -11.31 3.33 7.32
N ALA A 204 -10.24 2.56 7.16
CA ALA A 204 -10.28 1.29 6.41
C ALA A 204 -11.29 0.28 6.96
N LYS A 205 -11.67 0.38 8.24
CA LYS A 205 -12.67 -0.49 8.87
C LYS A 205 -14.09 -0.01 8.61
N SER A 206 -14.35 1.28 8.75
CA SER A 206 -15.70 1.86 8.75
C SER A 206 -16.12 2.44 7.40
N ASP A 207 -15.15 2.76 6.51
CA ASP A 207 -15.42 3.35 5.21
C ASP A 207 -14.62 2.70 4.07
N PRO A 208 -15.14 1.60 3.50
CA PRO A 208 -14.53 0.93 2.35
C PRO A 208 -14.40 1.81 1.10
N GLU A 209 -15.32 2.77 0.90
CA GLU A 209 -15.29 3.64 -0.28
C GLU A 209 -14.09 4.59 -0.25
N MET A 210 -13.69 5.09 0.94
CA MET A 210 -12.45 5.85 1.09
C MET A 210 -11.23 5.05 0.64
N VAL A 211 -11.18 3.75 0.94
CA VAL A 211 -10.09 2.87 0.51
C VAL A 211 -10.02 2.80 -1.02
N TYR A 212 -11.15 2.57 -1.68
CA TYR A 212 -11.20 2.49 -3.14
C TYR A 212 -10.86 3.82 -3.81
N LYS A 213 -11.38 4.93 -3.29
CA LYS A 213 -11.07 6.28 -3.77
C LYS A 213 -9.56 6.56 -3.67
N GLY A 214 -8.94 6.25 -2.53
CA GLY A 214 -7.51 6.44 -2.33
C GLY A 214 -6.65 5.63 -3.30
N ILE A 215 -7.02 4.37 -3.57
CA ILE A 215 -6.32 3.53 -4.55
C ILE A 215 -6.50 4.07 -5.95
N THR A 216 -7.72 4.45 -6.33
CA THR A 216 -8.02 5.00 -7.65
C THR A 216 -7.20 6.26 -7.90
N THR A 217 -7.16 7.18 -6.93
CA THR A 217 -6.34 8.40 -7.02
C THR A 217 -4.87 8.05 -7.20
N LEU A 218 -4.33 7.14 -6.37
CA LEU A 218 -2.92 6.75 -6.44
C LEU A 218 -2.51 6.14 -7.80
N ILE A 219 -3.44 5.49 -8.52
CA ILE A 219 -3.15 4.86 -9.82
C ILE A 219 -3.38 5.84 -10.96
N LYS A 220 -4.43 6.67 -10.90
CA LYS A 220 -4.79 7.59 -11.99
C LYS A 220 -3.79 8.71 -12.22
N ASP A 221 -3.11 9.13 -11.18
CA ASP A 221 -2.11 10.20 -11.25
C ASP A 221 -0.79 9.74 -11.90
N TYR A 222 -0.73 8.48 -12.39
CA TYR A 222 0.41 7.84 -13.05
C TYR A 222 0.00 6.79 -14.10
#